data_7583929792d42470c017b89da207e13b
#
_entry.id   7583929792d42470c017b89da207e13b
#
_cell.length_a   1.000
_cell.length_b   1.000
_cell.length_c   1.000
_cell.angle_alpha   90.00
_cell.angle_beta   90.00
_cell.angle_gamma   90.00
#
_symmetry.space_group_name_H-M   'P 1'
#
loop_
_entity.id
_entity.type
_entity.pdbx_description
1 polymer ?
#
loop_
_entity_poly.entity_id
_entity_poly.type
_entity_poly.pdbx_seq_one_letter_code
_entity_poly.pdbx_strand_id
1 'polypeptide(L)'
;LLRLQRMEATEAEVYRRLAKMQKDPVNRSILEGISLEEERHEAVIEGMTGEKVHANMRKVRRQIMLARLFGFTFSVKMMEATEQDAAAEYRELGLDDIAEEEEAHEENMIEMLDEERLRYSGSVVLGMSDALVELTGALAGLTFALLSLNLVALAGLVTGISAAFSMGASEYLSSRAEKKSESAVKAAFFTWISYLI
;
A
#
# COMPACT_ATOMS: atom_id res chain seq x y z
N LEU A 1 26.44 3.81 12.43
CA LEU A 1 26.01 5.21 12.45
C LEU A 1 25.83 5.80 11.05
N LEU A 2 26.85 5.86 10.17
CA LEU A 2 26.72 6.44 8.81
C LEU A 2 25.66 5.75 7.94
N ARG A 3 25.43 4.44 8.14
CA ARG A 3 24.35 3.71 7.46
C ARG A 3 22.98 4.19 7.95
N LEU A 4 22.81 4.29 9.26
CA LEU A 4 21.59 4.82 9.89
C LEU A 4 21.34 6.26 9.45
N GLN A 5 22.32 7.15 9.58
CA GLN A 5 22.20 8.53 9.15
C GLN A 5 21.74 8.67 7.67
N ARG A 6 22.26 7.82 6.77
CA ARG A 6 21.80 7.79 5.38
C ARG A 6 20.39 7.22 5.23
N MET A 7 19.98 6.35 6.13
CA MET A 7 18.61 5.81 6.19
C MET A 7 17.65 6.94 6.52
N GLU A 8 17.87 7.66 7.63
CA GLU A 8 17.06 8.81 8.03
C GLU A 8 16.92 9.87 6.93
N ALA A 9 18.06 10.32 6.37
CA ALA A 9 18.04 11.28 5.25
C ALA A 9 17.24 10.77 4.05
N THR A 10 17.20 9.45 3.82
CA THR A 10 16.46 8.84 2.72
C THR A 10 14.98 8.78 3.03
N GLU A 11 14.62 8.42 4.25
CA GLU A 11 13.24 8.29 4.72
C GLU A 11 12.57 9.64 4.84
N ALA A 12 13.25 10.65 5.38
CA ALA A 12 12.78 12.03 5.35
C ALA A 12 12.34 12.48 3.94
N GLU A 13 13.15 12.19 2.92
CA GLU A 13 12.82 12.57 1.54
C GLU A 13 11.69 11.70 0.95
N VAL A 14 11.57 10.43 1.34
CA VAL A 14 10.46 9.56 0.92
C VAL A 14 9.15 10.08 1.51
N TYR A 15 9.09 10.29 2.84
CA TYR A 15 7.88 10.76 3.52
C TYR A 15 7.46 12.15 3.02
N ARG A 16 8.39 13.05 2.80
CA ARG A 16 8.11 14.37 2.19
C ARG A 16 7.46 14.26 0.81
N ARG A 17 7.87 13.30 -0.01
CA ARG A 17 7.28 13.08 -1.33
C ARG A 17 5.95 12.35 -1.25
N LEU A 18 5.80 11.39 -0.36
CA LEU A 18 4.54 10.70 -0.12
C LEU A 18 3.48 11.68 0.39
N ALA A 19 3.83 12.58 1.31
CA ALA A 19 2.93 13.63 1.80
C ALA A 19 2.37 14.50 0.66
N LYS A 20 3.22 14.89 -0.30
CA LYS A 20 2.79 15.66 -1.49
C LYS A 20 1.86 14.89 -2.43
N MET A 21 1.85 13.57 -2.34
CA MET A 21 0.95 12.72 -3.12
C MET A 21 -0.37 12.47 -2.41
N GLN A 22 -0.42 12.67 -1.09
CA GLN A 22 -1.63 12.49 -0.31
C GLN A 22 -2.61 13.62 -0.53
N LYS A 23 -3.89 13.25 -0.69
CA LYS A 23 -5.00 14.19 -0.86
C LYS A 23 -5.75 14.42 0.43
N ASP A 24 -5.80 13.42 1.28
CA ASP A 24 -6.33 13.55 2.63
C ASP A 24 -5.43 14.48 3.46
N PRO A 25 -5.96 15.57 4.02
CA PRO A 25 -5.15 16.55 4.76
C PRO A 25 -4.61 15.98 6.08
N VAL A 26 -5.31 15.02 6.71
CA VAL A 26 -4.85 14.38 7.95
C VAL A 26 -3.65 13.51 7.66
N ASN A 27 -3.77 12.60 6.70
CA ASN A 27 -2.69 11.71 6.29
C ASN A 27 -1.48 12.49 5.75
N ARG A 28 -1.72 13.61 5.06
CA ARG A 28 -0.65 14.50 4.62
C ARG A 28 0.09 15.10 5.82
N SER A 29 -0.63 15.61 6.82
CA SER A 29 -0.03 16.22 8.01
C SER A 29 0.79 15.22 8.80
N ILE A 30 0.32 13.97 8.94
CA ILE A 30 1.06 12.88 9.60
C ILE A 30 2.39 12.64 8.87
N LEU A 31 2.36 12.46 7.56
CA LEU A 31 3.57 12.20 6.77
C LEU A 31 4.55 13.39 6.74
N GLU A 32 4.04 14.61 6.78
CA GLU A 32 4.88 15.82 6.92
C GLU A 32 5.53 15.84 8.31
N GLY A 33 4.81 15.46 9.36
CA GLY A 33 5.33 15.32 10.72
C GLY A 33 6.47 14.29 10.77
N ILE A 34 6.22 13.07 10.32
CA ILE A 34 7.23 12.01 10.26
C ILE A 34 8.47 12.50 9.46
N SER A 35 8.28 13.12 8.29
CA SER A 35 9.41 13.64 7.50
C SER A 35 10.29 14.63 8.28
N LEU A 36 9.72 15.45 9.15
CA LEU A 36 10.47 16.41 9.99
C LEU A 36 11.19 15.72 11.14
N GLU A 37 10.59 14.67 11.68
CA GLU A 37 11.21 13.85 12.73
C GLU A 37 12.42 13.08 12.19
N GLU A 38 12.32 12.49 11.00
CA GLU A 38 13.45 11.86 10.31
C GLU A 38 14.60 12.84 10.00
N GLU A 39 14.28 14.10 9.63
CA GLU A 39 15.31 15.15 9.48
C GLU A 39 16.01 15.46 10.80
N ARG A 40 15.28 15.41 11.91
CA ARG A 40 15.84 15.60 13.24
C ARG A 40 16.71 14.42 13.66
N HIS A 41 16.28 13.17 13.41
CA HIS A 41 17.08 11.96 13.66
C HIS A 41 18.39 12.01 12.87
N GLU A 42 18.32 12.35 11.59
CA GLU A 42 19.52 12.54 10.76
C GLU A 42 20.46 13.58 11.37
N ALA A 43 19.95 14.74 11.82
CA ALA A 43 20.77 15.78 12.43
C ALA A 43 21.41 15.36 13.75
N VAL A 44 20.72 14.57 14.58
CA VAL A 44 21.28 14.01 15.82
C VAL A 44 22.45 13.09 15.49
N ILE A 45 22.27 12.18 14.51
CA ILE A 45 23.30 11.25 14.10
C ILE A 45 24.46 11.99 13.38
N GLU A 46 24.19 13.06 12.61
CA GLU A 46 25.23 13.93 12.05
C GLU A 46 26.10 14.54 13.14
N GLY A 47 25.48 14.97 14.25
CA GLY A 47 26.21 15.48 15.43
C GLY A 47 27.17 14.44 16.03
N MET A 48 26.83 13.14 15.95
CA MET A 48 27.67 12.05 16.47
C MET A 48 28.76 11.62 15.48
N THR A 49 28.46 11.62 14.19
CA THR A 49 29.38 11.17 13.13
C THR A 49 30.32 12.28 12.69
N GLY A 50 29.90 13.54 12.79
CA GLY A 50 30.62 14.70 12.26
C GLY A 50 30.64 14.76 10.72
N GLU A 51 29.91 13.87 10.04
CA GLU A 51 29.90 13.76 8.59
C GLU A 51 28.52 14.08 8.01
N LYS A 52 28.48 14.75 6.87
CA LYS A 52 27.24 14.98 6.11
C LYS A 52 26.99 13.83 5.15
N VAL A 53 25.80 13.29 5.18
CA VAL A 53 25.37 12.26 4.24
C VAL A 53 24.24 12.78 3.36
N HIS A 54 24.07 12.15 2.20
CA HIS A 54 22.97 12.47 1.30
C HIS A 54 22.03 11.28 1.18
N ALA A 55 20.74 11.61 1.05
CA ALA A 55 19.69 10.63 0.78
C ALA A 55 20.01 9.74 -0.44
N ASN A 56 19.66 8.47 -0.34
CA ASN A 56 19.76 7.54 -1.46
C ASN A 56 18.62 7.77 -2.45
N MET A 57 18.83 8.67 -3.40
CA MET A 57 17.83 9.05 -4.40
C MET A 57 17.36 7.90 -5.30
N ARG A 58 18.11 6.78 -5.40
CA ARG A 58 17.64 5.58 -6.09
C ARG A 58 16.58 4.86 -5.26
N LYS A 59 16.78 4.71 -3.94
CA LYS A 59 15.79 4.16 -3.00
C LYS A 59 14.53 5.04 -3.01
N VAL A 60 14.69 6.36 -2.89
CA VAL A 60 13.57 7.33 -2.94
C VAL A 60 12.74 7.16 -4.21
N ARG A 61 13.39 7.20 -5.39
CA ARG A 61 12.67 7.07 -6.68
C ARG A 61 11.94 5.74 -6.80
N ARG A 62 12.56 4.65 -6.34
CA ARG A 62 11.93 3.31 -6.33
C ARG A 62 10.67 3.31 -5.45
N GLN A 63 10.74 3.83 -4.23
CA GLN A 63 9.61 3.87 -3.30
C GLN A 63 8.45 4.72 -3.85
N ILE A 64 8.75 5.89 -4.39
CA ILE A 64 7.73 6.76 -5.00
C ILE A 64 7.10 6.11 -6.24
N MET A 65 7.88 5.39 -7.05
CA MET A 65 7.36 4.64 -8.19
C MET A 65 6.41 3.52 -7.72
N LEU A 66 6.81 2.77 -6.70
CA LEU A 66 5.98 1.71 -6.12
C LEU A 66 4.69 2.27 -5.51
N ALA A 67 4.76 3.40 -4.80
CA ALA A 67 3.58 4.08 -4.28
C ALA A 67 2.61 4.52 -5.39
N ARG A 68 3.11 4.95 -6.55
CA ARG A 68 2.28 5.32 -7.71
C ARG A 68 1.64 4.13 -8.40
N LEU A 69 2.35 3.00 -8.49
CA LEU A 69 1.88 1.80 -9.21
C LEU A 69 0.95 0.94 -8.34
N PHE A 70 1.33 0.70 -7.09
CA PHE A 70 0.67 -0.26 -6.19
C PHE A 70 -0.10 0.41 -5.05
N GLY A 71 -0.03 1.74 -4.96
CA GLY A 71 -0.67 2.51 -3.91
C GLY A 71 0.25 2.79 -2.72
N PHE A 72 -0.19 3.74 -1.90
CA PHE A 72 0.50 4.21 -0.70
C PHE A 72 0.76 3.06 0.29
N THR A 73 -0.30 2.27 0.58
CA THR A 73 -0.27 1.11 1.49
C THR A 73 0.87 0.15 1.19
N PHE A 74 1.07 -0.19 -0.09
CA PHE A 74 2.13 -1.11 -0.50
C PHE A 74 3.52 -0.52 -0.23
N SER A 75 3.71 0.76 -0.53
CA SER A 75 5.00 1.45 -0.34
C SER A 75 5.35 1.52 1.15
N VAL A 76 4.39 1.87 2.01
CA VAL A 76 4.58 1.94 3.47
C VAL A 76 4.93 0.57 4.04
N LYS A 77 4.17 -0.48 3.73
CA LYS A 77 4.48 -1.84 4.21
C LYS A 77 5.86 -2.34 3.79
N MET A 78 6.33 -1.90 2.62
CA MET A 78 7.66 -2.27 2.16
C MET A 78 8.76 -1.47 2.87
N MET A 79 8.47 -0.29 3.39
CA MET A 79 9.36 0.47 4.26
C MET A 79 9.41 -0.15 5.66
N GLU A 80 8.26 -0.37 6.27
CA GLU A 80 8.10 -1.02 7.58
C GLU A 80 8.91 -2.33 7.67
N ALA A 81 8.83 -3.19 6.65
CA ALA A 81 9.60 -4.43 6.61
C ALA A 81 11.14 -4.26 6.61
N THR A 82 11.63 -3.05 6.30
CA THR A 82 13.07 -2.71 6.32
C THR A 82 13.49 -1.97 7.58
N GLU A 83 12.54 -1.49 8.40
CA GLU A 83 12.75 -0.64 9.57
C GLU A 83 12.61 -1.39 10.90
N GLN A 84 12.00 -2.58 10.91
CA GLN A 84 11.79 -3.38 12.14
C GLN A 84 13.05 -3.64 12.97
N ASP A 85 14.23 -3.60 12.34
CA ASP A 85 15.52 -3.75 13.06
C ASP A 85 16.10 -2.41 13.55
N ALA A 86 15.58 -1.25 13.09
CA ALA A 86 16.18 0.06 13.37
C ALA A 86 15.99 0.48 14.83
N ALA A 87 14.80 0.33 15.40
CA ALA A 87 14.53 0.68 16.78
C ALA A 87 15.44 -0.10 17.77
N ALA A 88 15.70 -1.37 17.49
CA ALA A 88 16.63 -2.17 18.30
C ALA A 88 18.07 -1.64 18.20
N GLU A 89 18.51 -1.27 16.98
CA GLU A 89 19.86 -0.71 16.75
C GLU A 89 20.01 0.66 17.42
N TYR A 90 18.96 1.49 17.46
CA TYR A 90 18.97 2.77 18.20
C TYR A 90 19.09 2.59 19.70
N ARG A 91 18.39 1.62 20.31
CA ARG A 91 18.53 1.30 21.73
C ARG A 91 19.94 0.82 22.08
N GLU A 92 20.57 0.00 21.24
CA GLU A 92 21.97 -0.41 21.44
C GLU A 92 22.95 0.77 21.39
N LEU A 93 22.60 1.83 20.69
CA LEU A 93 23.40 3.06 20.59
C LEU A 93 23.07 4.07 21.70
N GLY A 94 22.10 3.78 22.59
CA GLY A 94 21.65 4.68 23.65
C GLY A 94 20.81 5.85 23.12
N LEU A 95 20.17 5.68 21.97
CA LEU A 95 19.27 6.65 21.34
C LEU A 95 17.82 6.23 21.57
N ASP A 96 17.44 6.08 22.83
CA ASP A 96 16.12 5.57 23.23
C ASP A 96 14.98 6.47 22.74
N ASP A 97 15.17 7.80 22.76
CA ASP A 97 14.18 8.75 22.29
C ASP A 97 13.84 8.52 20.79
N ILE A 98 14.86 8.27 19.94
CA ILE A 98 14.67 7.96 18.53
C ILE A 98 13.95 6.62 18.38
N ALA A 99 14.32 5.62 19.14
CA ALA A 99 13.68 4.31 19.09
C ALA A 99 12.17 4.35 19.44
N GLU A 100 11.79 5.18 20.44
CA GLU A 100 10.38 5.38 20.80
C GLU A 100 9.60 6.13 19.70
N GLU A 101 10.23 7.07 19.02
CA GLU A 101 9.62 7.81 17.92
C GLU A 101 9.43 6.92 16.68
N GLU A 102 10.39 6.04 16.37
CA GLU A 102 10.24 5.04 15.29
C GLU A 102 9.05 4.11 15.55
N GLU A 103 8.87 3.65 16.79
CA GLU A 103 7.70 2.83 17.16
C GLU A 103 6.38 3.61 16.99
N ALA A 104 6.37 4.91 17.32
CA ALA A 104 5.20 5.76 17.12
C ALA A 104 4.93 6.02 15.62
N HIS A 105 5.97 6.11 14.78
CA HIS A 105 5.82 6.21 13.31
C HIS A 105 5.15 4.96 12.76
N GLU A 106 5.56 3.77 13.20
CA GLU A 106 4.96 2.50 12.80
C GLU A 106 3.46 2.47 13.17
N GLU A 107 3.10 2.86 14.39
CA GLU A 107 1.71 2.89 14.86
C GLU A 107 0.85 3.86 14.03
N ASN A 108 1.33 5.07 13.78
CA ASN A 108 0.65 6.06 12.95
C ASN A 108 0.45 5.56 11.51
N MET A 109 1.45 4.87 10.95
CA MET A 109 1.34 4.29 9.62
C MET A 109 0.33 3.15 9.55
N ILE A 110 0.27 2.29 10.56
CA ILE A 110 -0.72 1.22 10.66
C ILE A 110 -2.13 1.81 10.69
N GLU A 111 -2.36 2.86 11.47
CA GLU A 111 -3.66 3.53 11.55
C GLU A 111 -4.09 4.11 10.19
N MET A 112 -3.18 4.77 9.48
CA MET A 112 -3.43 5.25 8.11
C MET A 112 -3.74 4.12 7.12
N LEU A 113 -3.10 2.95 7.28
CA LEU A 113 -3.34 1.77 6.45
C LEU A 113 -4.72 1.17 6.69
N ASP A 114 -5.18 1.13 7.92
CA ASP A 114 -6.48 0.61 8.28
C ASP A 114 -7.62 1.48 7.72
N GLU A 115 -7.45 2.80 7.71
CA GLU A 115 -8.39 3.71 7.02
C GLU A 115 -8.46 3.45 5.51
N GLU A 116 -7.34 3.23 4.82
CA GLU A 116 -7.35 2.91 3.39
C GLU A 116 -8.00 1.53 3.14
N ARG A 117 -7.72 0.53 3.98
CA ARG A 117 -8.35 -0.80 3.92
C ARG A 117 -9.86 -0.72 4.08
N LEU A 118 -10.35 0.01 5.08
CA LEU A 118 -11.79 0.21 5.31
C LEU A 118 -12.46 0.90 4.12
N ARG A 119 -11.79 1.86 3.52
CA ARG A 119 -12.31 2.60 2.35
C ARG A 119 -12.59 1.69 1.15
N TYR A 120 -11.75 0.67 0.91
CA TYR A 120 -11.91 -0.25 -0.21
C TYR A 120 -12.50 -1.62 0.16
N SER A 121 -12.81 -1.84 1.44
CA SER A 121 -13.37 -3.11 1.91
C SER A 121 -14.69 -3.45 1.20
N GLY A 122 -15.54 -2.45 0.95
CA GLY A 122 -16.78 -2.64 0.19
C GLY A 122 -16.53 -3.18 -1.22
N SER A 123 -15.55 -2.63 -1.94
CA SER A 123 -15.18 -3.09 -3.29
C SER A 123 -14.61 -4.51 -3.28
N VAL A 124 -13.83 -4.85 -2.26
CA VAL A 124 -13.29 -6.22 -2.09
C VAL A 124 -14.42 -7.21 -1.81
N VAL A 125 -15.30 -6.90 -0.85
CA VAL A 125 -16.45 -7.76 -0.49
C VAL A 125 -17.39 -7.95 -1.67
N LEU A 126 -17.67 -6.89 -2.43
CA LEU A 126 -18.49 -6.96 -3.64
C LEU A 126 -17.88 -7.92 -4.66
N GLY A 127 -16.60 -7.75 -5.01
CA GLY A 127 -15.93 -8.61 -5.97
C GLY A 127 -15.92 -10.09 -5.54
N MET A 128 -15.57 -10.37 -4.28
CA MET A 128 -15.54 -11.74 -3.76
C MET A 128 -16.93 -12.38 -3.71
N SER A 129 -17.93 -11.65 -3.25
CA SER A 129 -19.31 -12.19 -3.11
C SER A 129 -19.88 -12.55 -4.47
N ASP A 130 -19.70 -11.68 -5.45
CA ASP A 130 -20.21 -11.88 -6.80
C ASP A 130 -19.48 -13.03 -7.49
N ALA A 131 -18.15 -13.12 -7.35
CA ALA A 131 -17.35 -14.23 -7.85
C ALA A 131 -17.82 -15.58 -7.28
N LEU A 132 -18.04 -15.65 -5.96
CA LEU A 132 -18.51 -16.89 -5.31
C LEU A 132 -19.86 -17.34 -5.83
N VAL A 133 -20.83 -16.43 -5.96
CA VAL A 133 -22.19 -16.77 -6.40
C VAL A 133 -22.21 -17.09 -7.89
N GLU A 134 -21.64 -16.23 -8.72
CA GLU A 134 -21.67 -16.37 -10.17
C GLU A 134 -20.87 -17.61 -10.64
N LEU A 135 -19.60 -17.72 -10.21
CA LEU A 135 -18.74 -18.82 -10.65
C LEU A 135 -19.20 -20.17 -10.10
N THR A 136 -19.68 -20.21 -8.86
CA THR A 136 -20.22 -21.47 -8.29
C THR A 136 -21.45 -21.92 -9.08
N GLY A 137 -22.37 -21.01 -9.39
CA GLY A 137 -23.55 -21.32 -10.20
C GLY A 137 -23.20 -21.74 -11.62
N ALA A 138 -22.31 -20.99 -12.29
CA ALA A 138 -21.86 -21.31 -13.64
C ALA A 138 -21.14 -22.64 -13.71
N LEU A 139 -20.17 -22.91 -12.83
CA LEU A 139 -19.42 -24.16 -12.79
C LEU A 139 -20.30 -25.35 -12.47
N ALA A 140 -21.23 -25.23 -11.53
CA ALA A 140 -22.20 -26.27 -11.23
C ALA A 140 -23.04 -26.59 -12.48
N GLY A 141 -23.62 -25.58 -13.12
CA GLY A 141 -24.41 -25.77 -14.36
C GLY A 141 -23.62 -26.40 -15.49
N LEU A 142 -22.39 -25.94 -15.72
CA LEU A 142 -21.51 -26.49 -16.75
C LEU A 142 -21.08 -27.94 -16.45
N THR A 143 -20.87 -28.28 -15.19
CA THR A 143 -20.54 -29.65 -14.78
C THR A 143 -21.66 -30.64 -15.11
N PHE A 144 -22.91 -30.22 -14.98
CA PHE A 144 -24.06 -31.07 -15.37
C PHE A 144 -24.27 -31.10 -16.88
N ALA A 145 -23.96 -30.02 -17.58
CA ALA A 145 -24.20 -29.93 -19.02
C ALA A 145 -23.07 -30.52 -19.88
N LEU A 146 -21.82 -30.44 -19.40
CA LEU A 146 -20.63 -30.83 -20.13
C LEU A 146 -20.03 -32.10 -19.47
N LEU A 147 -19.93 -33.20 -20.23
CA LEU A 147 -19.33 -34.44 -19.76
C LEU A 147 -17.78 -34.43 -19.76
N SER A 148 -17.17 -33.27 -19.97
CA SER A 148 -15.72 -33.11 -20.07
C SER A 148 -15.22 -32.09 -19.07
N LEU A 149 -14.42 -32.53 -18.10
CA LEU A 149 -13.83 -31.68 -17.08
C LEU A 149 -12.94 -30.56 -17.65
N ASN A 150 -12.23 -30.86 -18.75
CA ASN A 150 -11.40 -29.87 -19.45
C ASN A 150 -12.23 -28.74 -20.05
N LEU A 151 -13.40 -29.06 -20.60
CA LEU A 151 -14.29 -28.03 -21.16
C LEU A 151 -14.93 -27.20 -20.05
N VAL A 152 -15.30 -27.81 -18.94
CA VAL A 152 -15.81 -27.11 -17.73
C VAL A 152 -14.75 -26.14 -17.20
N ALA A 153 -13.50 -26.62 -17.04
CA ALA A 153 -12.40 -25.80 -16.56
C ALA A 153 -12.10 -24.61 -17.51
N LEU A 154 -12.06 -24.86 -18.82
CA LEU A 154 -11.83 -23.80 -19.82
C LEU A 154 -12.95 -22.77 -19.83
N ALA A 155 -14.20 -23.23 -19.83
CA ALA A 155 -15.36 -22.35 -19.80
C ALA A 155 -15.41 -21.52 -18.51
N GLY A 156 -15.14 -22.15 -17.36
CA GLY A 156 -15.05 -21.46 -16.08
C GLY A 156 -13.95 -20.40 -16.04
N LEU A 157 -12.77 -20.72 -16.57
CA LEU A 157 -11.66 -19.76 -16.65
C LEU A 157 -12.01 -18.55 -17.52
N VAL A 158 -12.59 -18.79 -18.70
CA VAL A 158 -12.99 -17.70 -19.62
C VAL A 158 -14.08 -16.84 -18.99
N THR A 159 -15.08 -17.46 -18.36
CA THR A 159 -16.16 -16.76 -17.66
C THR A 159 -15.60 -15.92 -16.50
N GLY A 160 -14.76 -16.50 -15.64
CA GLY A 160 -14.18 -15.80 -14.50
C GLY A 160 -13.35 -14.60 -14.89
N ILE A 161 -12.46 -14.74 -15.90
CA ILE A 161 -11.66 -13.61 -16.39
C ILE A 161 -12.58 -12.51 -16.98
N SER A 162 -13.57 -12.88 -17.76
CA SER A 162 -14.49 -11.92 -18.41
C SER A 162 -15.33 -11.19 -17.36
N ALA A 163 -15.83 -11.89 -16.37
CA ALA A 163 -16.61 -11.33 -15.27
C ALA A 163 -15.76 -10.40 -14.39
N ALA A 164 -14.51 -10.75 -14.08
CA ALA A 164 -13.59 -9.89 -13.35
C ALA A 164 -13.39 -8.53 -14.07
N PHE A 165 -13.18 -8.54 -15.38
CA PHE A 165 -13.07 -7.31 -16.16
C PHE A 165 -14.39 -6.51 -16.17
N SER A 166 -15.52 -7.18 -16.29
CA SER A 166 -16.84 -6.53 -16.26
C SER A 166 -17.09 -5.84 -14.94
N MET A 167 -16.82 -6.53 -13.82
CA MET A 167 -17.00 -5.99 -12.47
C MET A 167 -16.04 -4.83 -12.20
N GLY A 168 -14.77 -4.94 -12.57
CA GLY A 168 -13.82 -3.84 -12.45
C GLY A 168 -14.23 -2.61 -13.26
N ALA A 169 -14.73 -2.80 -14.47
CA ALA A 169 -15.24 -1.71 -15.32
C ALA A 169 -16.50 -1.07 -14.70
N SER A 170 -17.42 -1.87 -14.19
CA SER A 170 -18.66 -1.41 -13.53
C SER A 170 -18.34 -0.59 -12.28
N GLU A 171 -17.43 -1.05 -11.43
CA GLU A 171 -16.98 -0.33 -10.24
C GLU A 171 -16.31 1.01 -10.61
N TYR A 172 -15.50 1.02 -11.65
CA TYR A 172 -14.91 2.26 -12.16
C TYR A 172 -15.94 3.28 -12.57
N LEU A 173 -16.94 2.85 -13.34
CA LEU A 173 -18.01 3.73 -13.83
C LEU A 173 -18.91 4.23 -12.69
N SER A 174 -19.27 3.34 -11.75
CA SER A 174 -20.06 3.68 -10.56
C SER A 174 -19.33 4.71 -9.69
N SER A 175 -18.09 4.46 -9.35
CA SER A 175 -17.27 5.39 -8.56
C SER A 175 -17.09 6.76 -9.25
N ARG A 176 -17.02 6.79 -10.58
CA ARG A 176 -16.98 8.06 -11.33
C ARG A 176 -18.32 8.78 -11.32
N ALA A 177 -19.43 8.08 -11.43
CA ALA A 177 -20.77 8.65 -11.40
C ALA A 177 -21.06 9.31 -10.03
N GLU A 178 -20.57 8.71 -8.95
CA GLU A 178 -20.67 9.25 -7.58
C GLU A 178 -19.73 10.42 -7.27
N LYS A 179 -19.01 10.94 -8.28
CA LYS A 179 -17.98 11.99 -8.14
C LYS A 179 -16.80 11.62 -7.22
N LYS A 180 -16.63 10.36 -6.88
CA LYS A 180 -15.45 9.79 -6.19
C LYS A 180 -14.31 9.47 -7.15
N SER A 181 -14.11 10.32 -8.18
CA SER A 181 -13.26 9.99 -9.34
C SER A 181 -11.80 9.67 -9.00
N GLU A 182 -11.32 10.15 -7.86
CA GLU A 182 -9.92 9.98 -7.45
C GLU A 182 -9.60 8.58 -6.93
N SER A 183 -10.60 7.89 -6.38
CA SER A 183 -10.49 6.52 -5.89
C SER A 183 -11.03 5.48 -6.87
N ALA A 184 -11.68 5.91 -7.98
CA ALA A 184 -12.36 5.03 -8.92
C ALA A 184 -11.45 3.95 -9.53
N VAL A 185 -10.21 4.30 -9.88
CA VAL A 185 -9.23 3.34 -10.43
C VAL A 185 -8.81 2.33 -9.37
N LYS A 186 -8.59 2.76 -8.14
CA LYS A 186 -8.22 1.86 -7.04
C LYS A 186 -9.38 0.94 -6.68
N ALA A 187 -10.60 1.44 -6.54
CA ALA A 187 -11.78 0.65 -6.27
C ALA A 187 -11.99 -0.42 -7.36
N ALA A 188 -11.94 -0.02 -8.63
CA ALA A 188 -12.03 -0.93 -9.77
C ALA A 188 -10.94 -2.01 -9.75
N PHE A 189 -9.72 -1.66 -9.41
CA PHE A 189 -8.62 -2.61 -9.30
C PHE A 189 -8.83 -3.59 -8.15
N PHE A 190 -9.26 -3.13 -6.98
CA PHE A 190 -9.57 -4.00 -5.84
C PHE A 190 -10.73 -4.95 -6.15
N THR A 191 -11.80 -4.47 -6.80
CA THR A 191 -12.91 -5.31 -7.24
C THR A 191 -12.43 -6.36 -8.25
N TRP A 192 -11.67 -5.94 -9.26
CA TRP A 192 -11.12 -6.84 -10.30
C TRP A 192 -10.24 -7.94 -9.73
N ILE A 193 -9.28 -7.59 -8.86
CA ILE A 193 -8.36 -8.58 -8.28
C ILE A 193 -9.07 -9.51 -7.29
N SER A 194 -10.04 -8.98 -6.52
CA SER A 194 -10.83 -9.77 -5.57
C SER A 194 -11.74 -10.77 -6.25
N TYR A 195 -12.16 -10.48 -7.50
CA TYR A 195 -12.93 -11.42 -8.31
C TYR A 195 -12.05 -12.55 -8.88
N LEU A 196 -10.75 -12.30 -9.12
CA LEU A 196 -9.82 -13.28 -9.69
C LEU A 196 -9.24 -14.28 -8.69
N ILE A 197 -9.23 -13.94 -7.39
CA ILE A 197 -8.68 -14.78 -6.32
C ILE A 197 -9.70 -15.78 -5.83
#